data_b4baef0355a3719fccd240b303574e43
#
_entry.id   b4baef0355a3719fccd240b303574e43
#
_cell.length_a   1.000
_cell.length_b   1.000
_cell.length_c   1.000
_cell.angle_alpha   90.00
_cell.angle_beta   90.00
_cell.angle_gamma   90.00
#
_symmetry.space_group_name_H-M   'P 1'
#
loop_
_entity.id
_entity.type
_entity.pdbx_description
1 polymer ?
#
loop_
_entity_poly.entity_id
_entity_poly.type
_entity_poly.pdbx_seq_one_letter_code
_entity_poly.pdbx_strand_id
1 'polypeptide(L)'
;MPRWSEGIPHDERSGERMKKVWTRRTIGALPQDVWRALTDLRDWPAWGPSVRSAEIDGTELGLGVTGTIKTIGGVQLPFEITSFEPGHRWEWRVAGLPATDHVVADLGNGSCDVSFGVPLIAAPYLTVCRVALRRIETLTSQRTGVAT
;
A
#
# COMPACT_ATOMS: atom_id res chain seq x y z
N MET A 1 3.28 -32.86 -7.47
CA MET A 1 4.08 -32.22 -7.28
C MET A 1 4.57 -31.25 -8.18
N PRO A 2 4.70 -31.42 -9.32
CA PRO A 2 5.23 -30.45 -10.16
C PRO A 2 4.50 -29.17 -10.19
N ARG A 3 3.26 -29.18 -9.90
CA ARG A 3 2.56 -28.06 -10.02
C ARG A 3 2.92 -27.07 -9.06
N TRP A 4 3.13 -27.39 -7.89
CA TRP A 4 3.41 -26.39 -6.98
C TRP A 4 4.82 -25.95 -7.25
N SER A 5 5.57 -26.70 -7.92
CA SER A 5 6.88 -26.26 -8.20
C SER A 5 6.79 -25.22 -9.28
N GLU A 6 5.71 -25.14 -9.99
CA GLU A 6 5.61 -24.16 -10.97
C GLU A 6 5.39 -22.84 -10.29
N GLY A 7 4.63 -22.84 -9.27
CA GLY A 7 4.40 -21.61 -8.57
C GLY A 7 5.67 -21.10 -7.96
N ILE A 8 6.53 -21.97 -7.51
CA ILE A 8 7.71 -21.54 -6.88
C ILE A 8 8.65 -20.81 -7.80
N PRO A 9 8.94 -21.28 -8.95
CA PRO A 9 9.81 -20.53 -9.81
C PRO A 9 9.25 -19.16 -10.10
N HIS A 10 7.95 -19.11 -10.20
CA HIS A 10 7.32 -17.89 -10.47
C HIS A 10 7.58 -16.94 -9.33
N ASP A 11 7.47 -17.39 -8.13
CA ASP A 11 7.69 -16.57 -7.00
C ASP A 11 9.13 -16.21 -6.93
N GLU A 12 9.99 -17.03 -7.24
CA GLU A 12 11.35 -16.70 -7.17
C GLU A 12 11.67 -15.65 -8.11
N ARG A 13 11.12 -15.72 -9.26
CA ARG A 13 11.38 -14.75 -10.20
C ARG A 13 10.92 -13.46 -9.71
N SER A 14 9.82 -13.48 -9.09
CA SER A 14 9.30 -12.28 -8.62
C SER A 14 10.15 -11.93 -7.49
N GLY A 15 10.70 -12.84 -6.85
CA GLY A 15 11.43 -12.53 -5.73
C GLY A 15 12.78 -12.06 -6.04
N GLU A 16 13.21 -12.24 -7.24
CA GLU A 16 14.39 -11.77 -7.54
C GLU A 16 14.40 -10.43 -7.21
N ARG A 17 13.29 -9.90 -7.11
CA ARG A 17 13.13 -8.73 -6.67
C ARG A 17 13.50 -8.89 -5.29
N MET A 18 13.83 -8.03 -4.60
CA MET A 18 14.26 -8.05 -3.29
C MET A 18 13.33 -8.69 -2.32
N LYS A 19 13.85 -9.28 -1.29
CA LYS A 19 13.03 -9.78 -0.23
C LYS A 19 12.41 -8.59 0.45
N LYS A 20 11.26 -8.78 1.04
CA LYS A 20 10.54 -7.72 1.72
C LYS A 20 10.39 -8.03 3.19
N VAL A 21 10.31 -7.00 3.98
CA VAL A 21 9.95 -7.09 5.38
C VAL A 21 8.61 -6.40 5.53
N TRP A 22 7.79 -6.89 6.45
CA TRP A 22 6.37 -6.51 6.54
C TRP A 22 5.98 -6.04 7.92
N THR A 23 5.00 -5.15 7.96
CA THR A 23 4.30 -4.82 9.19
C THR A 23 2.81 -4.95 8.89
N ARG A 24 2.02 -5.35 9.87
CA ARG A 24 0.62 -5.66 9.68
C ARG A 24 -0.21 -5.15 10.82
N ARG A 25 -1.46 -4.82 10.53
CA ARG A 25 -2.40 -4.41 11.56
C ARG A 25 -3.79 -4.91 11.19
N THR A 26 -4.49 -5.49 12.16
CA THR A 26 -5.88 -5.89 11.97
C THR A 26 -6.73 -4.66 12.25
N ILE A 27 -7.59 -4.31 11.31
CA ILE A 27 -8.41 -3.12 11.41
C ILE A 27 -9.87 -3.50 11.38
N GLY A 28 -10.66 -2.97 12.30
CA GLY A 28 -12.10 -3.25 12.38
C GLY A 28 -12.86 -2.39 11.39
N ALA A 29 -12.59 -2.59 10.11
CA ALA A 29 -13.27 -1.88 9.04
C ALA A 29 -13.39 -2.83 7.86
N LEU A 30 -14.34 -2.56 6.98
CA LEU A 30 -14.52 -3.41 5.82
C LEU A 30 -13.34 -3.25 4.87
N PRO A 31 -12.92 -4.32 4.20
CA PRO A 31 -11.80 -4.24 3.28
C PRO A 31 -11.98 -3.16 2.22
N GLN A 32 -13.20 -2.96 1.72
CA GLN A 32 -13.42 -1.96 0.69
C GLN A 32 -13.23 -0.54 1.22
N ASP A 33 -13.48 -0.32 2.50
CA ASP A 33 -13.29 1.01 3.07
C ASP A 33 -11.80 1.30 3.24
N VAL A 34 -11.03 0.29 3.63
CA VAL A 34 -9.60 0.43 3.74
C VAL A 34 -9.00 0.59 2.33
N TRP A 35 -9.50 -0.19 1.37
CA TRP A 35 -9.00 -0.11 0.00
C TRP A 35 -9.21 1.29 -0.57
N ARG A 36 -10.34 1.89 -0.27
CA ARG A 36 -10.62 3.24 -0.74
C ARG A 36 -9.57 4.21 -0.19
N ALA A 37 -9.26 4.11 1.10
CA ALA A 37 -8.26 4.98 1.70
C ALA A 37 -6.89 4.77 1.06
N LEU A 38 -6.59 3.53 0.66
CA LEU A 38 -5.29 3.23 0.06
C LEU A 38 -5.19 3.68 -1.38
N THR A 39 -6.31 3.87 -2.07
CA THR A 39 -6.27 4.17 -3.49
C THR A 39 -6.77 5.56 -3.85
N ASP A 40 -7.38 6.28 -2.93
CA ASP A 40 -7.80 7.64 -3.18
C ASP A 40 -6.65 8.55 -2.80
N LEU A 41 -6.02 9.16 -3.78
CA LEU A 41 -4.84 9.98 -3.56
C LEU A 41 -5.11 11.16 -2.62
N ARG A 42 -6.36 11.60 -2.54
CA ARG A 42 -6.70 12.69 -1.62
C ARG A 42 -6.54 12.27 -0.17
N ASP A 43 -6.58 10.95 0.09
CA ASP A 43 -6.43 10.44 1.45
C ASP A 43 -4.97 10.17 1.81
N TRP A 44 -4.10 10.10 0.84
CA TRP A 44 -2.71 9.73 1.12
C TRP A 44 -2.02 10.64 2.15
N PRO A 45 -2.23 11.96 2.13
CA PRO A 45 -1.61 12.78 3.17
C PRO A 45 -2.14 12.48 4.56
N ALA A 46 -3.37 11.96 4.65
CA ALA A 46 -3.97 11.68 5.97
C ALA A 46 -3.32 10.48 6.64
N TRP A 47 -2.92 9.46 5.86
CA TRP A 47 -2.33 8.28 6.47
C TRP A 47 -0.83 8.11 6.15
N GLY A 48 -0.34 8.68 5.09
CA GLY A 48 1.06 8.53 4.73
C GLY A 48 1.90 9.64 5.35
N PRO A 49 2.64 9.36 6.42
CA PRO A 49 3.34 10.42 7.15
C PRO A 49 4.32 11.23 6.32
N SER A 50 4.86 10.64 5.27
CA SER A 50 5.86 11.33 4.47
C SER A 50 5.27 12.02 3.25
N VAL A 51 3.95 11.90 3.03
CA VAL A 51 3.31 12.42 1.82
C VAL A 51 2.54 13.70 2.11
N ARG A 52 2.85 14.76 1.38
CA ARG A 52 2.11 16.00 1.50
C ARG A 52 0.99 16.05 0.47
N SER A 53 1.24 15.57 -0.73
CA SER A 53 0.22 15.51 -1.77
C SER A 53 0.65 14.53 -2.84
N ALA A 54 -0.30 14.12 -3.69
CA ALA A 54 -0.02 13.19 -4.76
C ALA A 54 -0.94 13.47 -5.94
N GLU A 55 -0.42 13.27 -7.14
CA GLU A 55 -1.19 13.44 -8.36
C GLU A 55 -0.87 12.32 -9.30
N ILE A 56 -1.80 11.93 -10.14
CA ILE A 56 -1.55 10.88 -11.12
C ILE A 56 -1.91 11.38 -12.52
N ASP A 57 -1.37 10.70 -13.52
CA ASP A 57 -1.70 10.96 -14.89
C ASP A 57 -2.91 10.10 -15.18
N GLY A 58 -4.08 10.67 -15.12
CA GLY A 58 -5.32 9.92 -15.30
C GLY A 58 -6.25 10.17 -14.13
N THR A 59 -7.28 9.34 -14.03
CA THR A 59 -8.32 9.56 -13.02
C THR A 59 -8.34 8.51 -11.92
N GLU A 60 -7.81 7.33 -12.18
CA GLU A 60 -7.84 6.26 -11.19
C GLU A 60 -6.52 5.53 -11.10
N LEU A 61 -6.20 5.09 -9.92
CA LEU A 61 -5.00 4.31 -9.70
C LEU A 61 -5.16 2.94 -10.36
N GLY A 62 -4.13 2.41 -10.93
CA GLY A 62 -4.15 1.11 -11.58
C GLY A 62 -2.77 0.74 -12.07
N LEU A 63 -2.64 -0.45 -12.62
CA LEU A 63 -1.35 -0.94 -13.10
C LEU A 63 -0.81 -0.01 -14.18
N GLY A 64 0.44 0.35 -14.06
CA GLY A 64 1.10 1.19 -15.04
C GLY A 64 0.84 2.67 -14.91
N VAL A 65 -0.03 3.07 -13.98
CA VAL A 65 -0.32 4.49 -13.79
C VAL A 65 0.91 5.15 -13.19
N THR A 66 1.23 6.34 -13.72
CA THR A 66 2.35 7.12 -13.22
C THR A 66 1.84 8.38 -12.56
N GLY A 67 2.64 8.96 -11.73
CA GLY A 67 2.27 10.19 -11.06
C GLY A 67 3.45 10.77 -10.31
N THR A 68 3.14 11.69 -9.40
CA THR A 68 4.15 12.39 -8.61
C THR A 68 3.65 12.52 -7.19
N ILE A 69 4.53 12.28 -6.22
CA ILE A 69 4.21 12.60 -4.84
C ILE A 69 5.08 13.79 -4.44
N LYS A 70 4.53 14.63 -3.56
CA LYS A 70 5.30 15.70 -2.95
C LYS A 70 5.47 15.28 -1.50
N THR A 71 6.71 15.21 -1.06
CA THR A 71 7.00 14.81 0.32
C THR A 71 6.81 15.99 1.24
N ILE A 72 6.77 15.72 2.56
CA ILE A 72 6.60 16.78 3.52
C ILE A 72 7.79 17.74 3.50
N GLY A 73 8.93 17.32 2.97
CA GLY A 73 10.07 18.21 2.81
C GLY A 73 10.01 19.04 1.55
N GLY A 74 8.96 18.86 0.74
CA GLY A 74 8.81 19.64 -0.47
C GLY A 74 9.43 19.03 -1.72
N VAL A 75 10.08 17.89 -1.59
CA VAL A 75 10.70 17.23 -2.73
C VAL A 75 9.62 16.48 -3.52
N GLN A 76 9.63 16.62 -4.83
CA GLN A 76 8.69 15.91 -5.68
C GLN A 76 9.37 14.68 -6.26
N LEU A 77 8.69 13.55 -6.20
CA LEU A 77 9.25 12.29 -6.68
C LEU A 77 8.26 11.62 -7.63
N PRO A 78 8.71 11.14 -8.77
CA PRO A 78 7.82 10.41 -9.69
C PRO A 78 7.58 9.01 -9.17
N PHE A 79 6.42 8.45 -9.50
CA PHE A 79 6.14 7.07 -9.14
C PHE A 79 5.41 6.35 -10.27
N GLU A 80 5.43 5.03 -10.19
CA GLU A 80 4.73 4.19 -11.14
C GLU A 80 4.14 3.02 -10.38
N ILE A 81 2.91 2.65 -10.67
CA ILE A 81 2.27 1.49 -10.05
C ILE A 81 2.73 0.25 -10.80
N THR A 82 3.45 -0.61 -10.10
CA THR A 82 4.07 -1.77 -10.71
C THR A 82 3.29 -3.08 -10.50
N SER A 83 2.33 -3.09 -9.58
CA SER A 83 1.48 -4.25 -9.36
C SER A 83 0.14 -3.75 -8.86
N PHE A 84 -0.95 -4.32 -9.33
CA PHE A 84 -2.27 -3.85 -8.93
C PHE A 84 -3.29 -4.97 -9.03
N GLU A 85 -3.86 -5.35 -7.88
CA GLU A 85 -4.92 -6.35 -7.82
C GLU A 85 -6.08 -5.65 -7.13
N PRO A 86 -7.11 -5.25 -7.85
CA PRO A 86 -8.20 -4.44 -7.29
C PRO A 86 -8.78 -5.01 -6.01
N GLY A 87 -8.93 -4.17 -5.02
CA GLY A 87 -9.50 -4.55 -3.73
C GLY A 87 -8.55 -5.29 -2.82
N HIS A 88 -7.37 -5.63 -3.29
CA HIS A 88 -6.49 -6.51 -2.52
C HIS A 88 -5.07 -5.98 -2.37
N ARG A 89 -4.46 -5.49 -3.42
CA ARG A 89 -3.03 -5.18 -3.32
C ARG A 89 -2.57 -4.20 -4.39
N TRP A 90 -1.66 -3.31 -4.03
CA TRP A 90 -0.93 -2.54 -5.03
C TRP A 90 0.48 -2.22 -4.53
N GLU A 91 1.37 -2.13 -5.49
CA GLU A 91 2.78 -1.91 -5.20
C GLU A 91 3.28 -0.87 -6.17
N TRP A 92 4.25 -0.10 -5.78
CA TRP A 92 4.77 0.97 -6.61
C TRP A 92 6.29 1.06 -6.58
N ARG A 93 6.79 1.84 -7.52
CA ARG A 93 8.19 2.20 -7.58
C ARG A 93 8.19 3.71 -7.45
N VAL A 94 9.07 4.24 -6.61
CA VAL A 94 9.16 5.70 -6.40
C VAL A 94 10.57 6.12 -6.74
N ALA A 95 10.70 7.12 -7.59
CA ALA A 95 12.00 7.61 -8.07
C ALA A 95 12.85 6.46 -8.62
N GLY A 96 12.17 5.51 -9.29
CA GLY A 96 12.85 4.39 -9.92
C GLY A 96 13.22 3.24 -8.99
N LEU A 97 12.88 3.33 -7.71
CA LEU A 97 13.23 2.27 -6.76
C LEU A 97 11.98 1.59 -6.23
N PRO A 98 12.04 0.27 -6.03
CA PRO A 98 10.90 -0.42 -5.43
C PRO A 98 10.58 0.21 -4.08
N ALA A 99 9.32 0.43 -3.83
CA ALA A 99 8.91 1.08 -2.59
C ALA A 99 7.95 0.18 -1.82
N THR A 100 6.79 0.69 -1.43
CA THR A 100 5.91 -0.04 -0.51
C THR A 100 4.92 -0.93 -1.26
N ASP A 101 4.67 -2.09 -0.69
CA ASP A 101 3.63 -3.00 -1.14
C ASP A 101 2.50 -2.84 -0.12
N HIS A 102 1.26 -2.72 -0.58
CA HIS A 102 0.10 -2.47 0.28
C HIS A 102 -0.90 -3.60 0.05
N VAL A 103 -1.21 -4.36 1.07
CA VAL A 103 -2.08 -5.55 0.95
C VAL A 103 -3.24 -5.47 1.92
N VAL A 104 -4.44 -5.78 1.44
CA VAL A 104 -5.64 -5.85 2.28
C VAL A 104 -6.17 -7.26 2.18
N ALA A 105 -6.38 -7.92 3.31
CA ALA A 105 -6.91 -9.27 3.36
C ALA A 105 -8.18 -9.28 4.20
N ASP A 106 -9.28 -9.68 3.59
CA ASP A 106 -10.58 -9.73 4.24
C ASP A 106 -10.59 -10.86 5.28
N LEU A 107 -10.98 -10.58 6.51
CA LEU A 107 -11.08 -11.60 7.52
C LEU A 107 -12.50 -12.18 7.66
N GLY A 108 -13.43 -11.65 6.89
CA GLY A 108 -14.78 -12.23 6.82
C GLY A 108 -15.70 -11.86 7.96
N ASN A 109 -15.31 -10.97 8.84
CA ASN A 109 -16.15 -10.63 9.99
C ASN A 109 -16.26 -9.12 10.18
N GLY A 110 -16.18 -8.39 9.10
CA GLY A 110 -16.26 -6.94 9.17
C GLY A 110 -14.93 -6.30 9.49
N SER A 111 -13.86 -7.08 9.45
CA SER A 111 -12.51 -6.54 9.68
C SER A 111 -11.58 -7.07 8.61
N CYS A 112 -10.39 -6.53 8.56
CA CYS A 112 -9.39 -6.96 7.59
C CYS A 112 -8.00 -6.80 8.17
N ASP A 113 -7.04 -7.51 7.58
CA ASP A 113 -5.65 -7.35 7.92
C ASP A 113 -5.05 -6.48 6.83
N VAL A 114 -4.32 -5.46 7.22
CA VAL A 114 -3.66 -4.55 6.29
C VAL A 114 -2.17 -4.68 6.51
N SER A 115 -1.42 -4.95 5.46
CA SER A 115 0.01 -5.17 5.56
C SER A 115 0.75 -4.24 4.63
N PHE A 116 1.85 -3.70 5.10
CA PHE A 116 2.73 -2.91 4.25
C PHE A 116 4.08 -3.60 4.24
N GLY A 117 4.63 -3.77 3.05
CA GLY A 117 5.93 -4.42 2.88
C GLY A 117 6.89 -3.49 2.18
N VAL A 118 8.16 -3.54 2.57
CA VAL A 118 9.21 -2.73 1.94
C VAL A 118 10.40 -3.63 1.67
N PRO A 119 11.25 -3.27 0.71
CA PRO A 119 12.46 -4.04 0.47
C PRO A 119 13.29 -4.11 1.75
N LEU A 120 14.00 -5.19 1.94
CA LEU A 120 14.80 -5.38 3.15
C LEU A 120 15.74 -4.22 3.40
N ILE A 121 16.32 -3.67 2.35
CA ILE A 121 17.25 -2.56 2.53
C ILE A 121 16.54 -1.32 3.08
N ALA A 122 15.23 -1.25 2.95
CA ALA A 122 14.46 -0.13 3.48
C ALA A 122 13.77 -0.49 4.79
N ALA A 123 14.24 -1.52 5.48
CA ALA A 123 13.59 -1.96 6.72
C ALA A 123 13.33 -0.85 7.74
N PRO A 124 14.22 0.13 7.91
CA PRO A 124 13.93 1.20 8.87
C PRO A 124 12.64 1.96 8.55
N TYR A 125 12.20 1.94 7.29
CA TYR A 125 10.99 2.63 6.90
C TYR A 125 9.74 1.94 7.47
N LEU A 126 9.89 0.73 8.03
CA LEU A 126 8.75 0.06 8.64
C LEU A 126 8.16 0.87 9.79
N THR A 127 8.95 1.71 10.44
CA THR A 127 8.42 2.58 11.49
C THR A 127 7.40 3.53 10.89
N VAL A 128 7.69 4.08 9.70
CA VAL A 128 6.78 4.96 9.01
C VAL A 128 5.53 4.18 8.61
N CYS A 129 5.70 2.94 8.15
CA CYS A 129 4.59 2.10 7.76
C CYS A 129 3.68 1.79 8.95
N ARG A 130 4.23 1.61 10.14
CA ARG A 130 3.43 1.36 11.32
C ARG A 130 2.57 2.57 11.66
N VAL A 131 3.13 3.76 11.52
CA VAL A 131 2.36 4.98 11.75
C VAL A 131 1.26 5.08 10.70
N ALA A 132 1.58 4.76 9.46
CA ALA A 132 0.60 4.80 8.38
C ALA A 132 -0.57 3.86 8.67
N LEU A 133 -0.29 2.64 9.12
CA LEU A 133 -1.35 1.67 9.42
C LEU A 133 -2.24 2.17 10.55
N ARG A 134 -1.67 2.78 11.58
CA ARG A 134 -2.48 3.32 12.65
C ARG A 134 -3.35 4.47 12.17
N ARG A 135 -2.83 5.27 11.25
CA ARG A 135 -3.60 6.39 10.70
C ARG A 135 -4.72 5.90 9.80
N ILE A 136 -4.51 4.81 9.06
CA ILE A 136 -5.57 4.22 8.25
C ILE A 136 -6.68 3.73 9.18
N GLU A 137 -6.33 3.10 10.29
CA GLU A 137 -7.31 2.63 11.24
C GLU A 137 -8.11 3.81 11.79
N THR A 138 -7.45 4.88 12.15
CA THR A 138 -8.14 6.06 12.69
C THR A 138 -9.04 6.66 11.63
N LEU A 139 -8.56 6.78 10.40
CA LEU A 139 -9.32 7.37 9.32
C LEU A 139 -10.59 6.57 9.02
N THR A 140 -10.48 5.26 8.94
CA THR A 140 -11.63 4.41 8.63
C THR A 140 -12.59 4.37 9.81
N SER A 141 -12.08 4.41 11.05
CA SER A 141 -12.94 4.43 12.23
C SER A 141 -13.72 5.73 12.31
N GLN A 142 -13.08 6.84 11.98
CA GLN A 142 -13.76 8.12 12.02
C GLN A 142 -14.89 8.16 10.99
N ARG A 143 -14.66 7.59 9.82
CA ARG A 143 -15.67 7.57 8.78
C ARG A 143 -16.84 6.70 9.18
N THR A 144 -16.55 5.54 9.80
CA THR A 144 -17.61 4.65 10.24
C THR A 144 -18.35 5.30 11.40
N GLY A 145 -17.65 5.95 12.32
CA GLY A 145 -18.32 6.58 13.45
C GLY A 145 -19.23 7.72 13.04
N VAL A 146 -18.86 8.43 11.98
CA VAL A 146 -19.69 9.51 11.54
C VAL A 146 -20.98 8.96 10.99
N ALA A 147 -20.96 7.76 10.45
CA ALA A 147 -22.15 7.17 9.88
C ALA A 147 -23.11 6.73 10.97
N THR A 148 -22.68 6.62 12.20
CA THR A 148 -23.57 6.25 13.26
C THR A 148 -23.96 7.50 14.02
#